data_6452976b53f674741ff77acae4fb28e5
#
_entry.id   6452976b53f674741ff77acae4fb28e5
#
_cell.length_a   1.000
_cell.length_b   1.000
_cell.length_c   1.000
_cell.angle_alpha   90.00
_cell.angle_beta   90.00
_cell.angle_gamma   90.00
#
_symmetry.space_group_name_H-M   'P 1'
#
loop_
_entity.id
_entity.type
_entity.pdbx_description
1 polymer ?
#
loop_
_entity_poly.entity_id
_entity_poly.type
_entity_poly.pdbx_seq_one_letter_code
_entity_poly.pdbx_strand_id
1 'polypeptide(L)'
;GRTRMKIAIGSDLHLEFGPLTLSNSEAADVLILAGDICMARDFEITETKRAERYFAFFEQVAKEFPKVIYILGNHEHYNGDVAYSHNILKRHLAKFPNIHVLEKEALELGDVTFVCATMWTNMNDEDPITLHAVKDMMNDFRNVKNSNRMISRTVPLYDDGIYNVDRKVIGHKVK
;
A
#
# COMPACT_ATOMS: atom_id res chain seq x y z
N GLY A 1 -26.35 21.40 9.04
CA GLY A 1 -26.30 20.37 8.00
C GLY A 1 -25.03 19.56 8.14
N ARG A 2 -25.13 18.22 8.12
CA ARG A 2 -23.93 17.34 8.10
C ARG A 2 -23.09 17.68 6.88
N THR A 3 -21.88 18.15 7.09
CA THR A 3 -20.90 18.35 6.01
C THR A 3 -20.52 16.97 5.50
N ARG A 4 -20.80 16.70 4.24
CA ARG A 4 -20.40 15.45 3.60
C ARG A 4 -18.89 15.43 3.43
N MET A 5 -18.21 14.39 3.94
CA MET A 5 -16.79 14.15 3.68
C MET A 5 -16.60 13.85 2.19
N LYS A 6 -15.67 14.57 1.54
CA LYS A 6 -15.27 14.33 0.16
C LYS A 6 -13.99 13.50 0.16
N ILE A 7 -13.99 12.42 -0.60
CA ILE A 7 -12.87 11.49 -0.69
C ILE A 7 -12.40 11.43 -2.15
N ALA A 8 -11.11 11.69 -2.37
CA ALA A 8 -10.44 11.43 -3.62
C ALA A 8 -9.69 10.10 -3.53
N ILE A 9 -9.65 9.35 -4.61
CA ILE A 9 -8.98 8.05 -4.65
C ILE A 9 -8.05 8.00 -5.87
N GLY A 10 -6.82 7.56 -5.64
CA GLY A 10 -5.86 7.24 -6.69
C GLY A 10 -5.19 5.91 -6.40
N SER A 11 -4.94 5.11 -7.43
CA SER A 11 -4.18 3.87 -7.33
C SER A 11 -3.33 3.66 -8.58
N ASP A 12 -2.38 2.73 -8.51
CA ASP A 12 -1.57 2.33 -9.66
C ASP A 12 -0.84 3.52 -10.33
N LEU A 13 -0.32 4.42 -9.51
CA LEU A 13 0.37 5.62 -10.00
C LEU A 13 1.79 5.33 -10.48
N HIS A 14 2.39 4.25 -9.97
CA HIS A 14 3.69 3.74 -10.42
C HIS A 14 4.76 4.83 -10.60
N LEU A 15 5.07 5.53 -9.51
CA LEU A 15 6.06 6.62 -9.51
C LEU A 15 7.48 6.16 -9.88
N GLU A 16 7.73 4.86 -9.87
CA GLU A 16 8.99 4.28 -10.35
C GLU A 16 9.22 4.56 -11.84
N PHE A 17 8.16 4.83 -12.61
CA PHE A 17 8.24 5.10 -14.04
C PHE A 17 8.25 6.60 -14.39
N GLY A 18 7.82 7.46 -13.51
CA GLY A 18 7.81 8.90 -13.78
C GLY A 18 7.20 9.75 -12.67
N PRO A 19 7.46 11.06 -12.69
CA PRO A 19 6.88 11.99 -11.73
C PRO A 19 5.38 12.20 -11.99
N LEU A 20 4.65 12.52 -10.91
CA LEU A 20 3.23 12.85 -10.96
C LEU A 20 2.92 13.90 -9.90
N THR A 21 1.94 14.74 -10.17
CA THR A 21 1.32 15.63 -9.19
C THR A 21 -0.19 15.43 -9.20
N LEU A 22 -0.83 15.57 -8.05
CA LEU A 22 -2.28 15.50 -7.93
C LEU A 22 -2.83 16.83 -7.42
N SER A 23 -3.80 17.37 -8.13
CA SER A 23 -4.51 18.58 -7.72
C SER A 23 -5.73 18.25 -6.89
N ASN A 24 -6.00 19.06 -5.86
CA ASN A 24 -7.21 18.96 -5.04
C ASN A 24 -8.24 20.02 -5.45
N SER A 25 -8.53 20.14 -6.74
CA SER A 25 -9.48 21.11 -7.29
C SER A 25 -10.90 20.96 -6.77
N GLU A 26 -11.28 19.74 -6.39
CA GLU A 26 -12.60 19.40 -5.84
C GLU A 26 -12.71 19.61 -4.32
N ALA A 27 -11.67 20.10 -3.68
CA ALA A 27 -11.60 20.29 -2.23
C ALA A 27 -11.96 19.02 -1.44
N ALA A 28 -11.32 17.89 -1.80
CA ALA A 28 -11.47 16.64 -1.05
C ALA A 28 -10.85 16.77 0.34
N ASP A 29 -11.50 16.19 1.33
CA ASP A 29 -11.04 16.15 2.71
C ASP A 29 -9.97 15.08 2.93
N VAL A 30 -10.06 14.00 2.16
CA VAL A 30 -9.17 12.84 2.26
C VAL A 30 -8.75 12.41 0.87
N LEU A 31 -7.46 12.15 0.68
CA LEU A 31 -6.93 11.41 -0.46
C LEU A 31 -6.61 9.99 0.00
N ILE A 32 -7.15 8.99 -0.71
CA ILE A 32 -6.78 7.59 -0.54
C ILE A 32 -5.84 7.21 -1.68
N LEU A 33 -4.62 6.81 -1.33
CA LEU A 33 -3.66 6.18 -2.23
C LEU A 33 -3.79 4.67 -2.06
N ALA A 34 -4.49 4.04 -3.00
CA ALA A 34 -4.96 2.67 -2.88
C ALA A 34 -4.00 1.64 -3.51
N GLY A 35 -2.71 1.78 -3.20
CA GLY A 35 -1.68 0.82 -3.60
C GLY A 35 -1.06 1.07 -4.97
N ASP A 36 0.07 0.43 -5.20
CA ASP A 36 0.90 0.53 -6.41
C ASP A 36 1.30 1.98 -6.73
N ILE A 37 1.69 2.70 -5.70
CA ILE A 37 2.13 4.09 -5.78
C ILE A 37 3.63 4.15 -6.07
N CYS A 38 4.42 3.38 -5.31
CA CYS A 38 5.87 3.33 -5.45
C CYS A 38 6.43 2.03 -4.86
N MET A 39 7.72 1.83 -5.01
CA MET A 39 8.43 0.69 -4.44
C MET A 39 9.10 1.11 -3.13
N ALA A 40 8.71 0.49 -2.02
CA ALA A 40 9.21 0.86 -0.68
C ALA A 40 10.73 0.77 -0.57
N ARG A 41 11.32 -0.24 -1.20
CA ARG A 41 12.78 -0.45 -1.19
C ARG A 41 13.57 0.75 -1.70
N ASP A 42 13.04 1.51 -2.65
CA ASP A 42 13.76 2.65 -3.24
C ASP A 42 14.07 3.74 -2.20
N PHE A 43 13.31 3.82 -1.11
CA PHE A 43 13.60 4.74 0.00
C PHE A 43 14.85 4.35 0.79
N GLU A 44 15.25 3.09 0.78
CA GLU A 44 16.43 2.59 1.47
C GLU A 44 17.71 2.74 0.65
N ILE A 45 17.59 3.07 -0.63
CA ILE A 45 18.71 3.36 -1.51
C ILE A 45 18.88 4.88 -1.53
N THR A 46 19.86 5.37 -0.79
CA THR A 46 20.16 6.79 -0.71
C THR A 46 20.62 7.35 -2.07
N GLU A 47 20.22 8.60 -2.34
CA GLU A 47 20.64 9.38 -3.51
C GLU A 47 20.17 8.86 -4.87
N THR A 48 19.02 8.18 -4.93
CA THR A 48 18.41 7.82 -6.21
C THR A 48 17.42 8.88 -6.67
N LYS A 49 17.32 9.09 -7.99
CA LYS A 49 16.27 9.95 -8.59
C LYS A 49 14.87 9.46 -8.25
N ARG A 50 14.69 8.16 -8.02
CA ARG A 50 13.40 7.58 -7.63
C ARG A 50 12.98 8.02 -6.23
N ALA A 51 13.87 7.95 -5.25
CA ALA A 51 13.59 8.42 -3.89
C ALA A 51 13.22 9.91 -3.86
N GLU A 52 13.98 10.75 -4.56
CA GLU A 52 13.68 12.18 -4.71
C GLU A 52 12.30 12.40 -5.34
N ARG A 53 11.96 11.66 -6.37
CA ARG A 53 10.67 11.71 -7.05
C ARG A 53 9.53 11.32 -6.12
N TYR A 54 9.70 10.27 -5.33
CA TYR A 54 8.71 9.83 -4.35
C TYR A 54 8.49 10.88 -3.27
N PHE A 55 9.55 11.43 -2.70
CA PHE A 55 9.43 12.50 -1.70
C PHE A 55 8.76 13.74 -2.27
N ALA A 56 9.07 14.15 -3.49
CA ALA A 56 8.43 15.28 -4.14
C ALA A 56 6.92 15.06 -4.30
N PHE A 57 6.50 13.86 -4.68
CA PHE A 57 5.10 13.49 -4.79
C PHE A 57 4.39 13.53 -3.42
N PHE A 58 4.95 12.88 -2.40
CA PHE A 58 4.32 12.83 -1.07
C PHE A 58 4.30 14.21 -0.41
N GLU A 59 5.31 15.03 -0.59
CA GLU A 59 5.29 16.41 -0.13
C GLU A 59 4.18 17.22 -0.81
N GLN A 60 4.02 17.05 -2.11
CA GLN A 60 3.00 17.75 -2.90
C GLN A 60 1.59 17.35 -2.45
N VAL A 61 1.29 16.06 -2.30
CA VAL A 61 -0.05 15.62 -1.85
C VAL A 61 -0.30 15.96 -0.38
N ALA A 62 0.73 15.97 0.46
CA ALA A 62 0.60 16.39 1.85
C ALA A 62 0.22 17.87 1.98
N LYS A 63 0.65 18.72 1.06
CA LYS A 63 0.25 20.14 0.99
C LYS A 63 -1.15 20.34 0.40
N GLU A 64 -1.50 19.54 -0.61
CA GLU A 64 -2.77 19.68 -1.34
C GLU A 64 -3.97 19.12 -0.57
N PHE A 65 -3.79 18.04 0.18
CA PHE A 65 -4.88 17.34 0.83
C PHE A 65 -4.79 17.44 2.36
N PRO A 66 -5.91 17.70 3.07
CA PRO A 66 -5.93 17.75 4.52
C PRO A 66 -5.47 16.44 5.18
N LYS A 67 -5.90 15.31 4.62
CA LYS A 67 -5.55 13.95 5.08
C LYS A 67 -5.22 13.08 3.89
N VAL A 68 -4.19 12.25 4.04
CA VAL A 68 -3.80 11.25 3.05
C VAL A 68 -3.74 9.89 3.74
N ILE A 69 -4.47 8.92 3.19
CA ILE A 69 -4.40 7.52 3.62
C ILE A 69 -3.67 6.76 2.52
N TYR A 70 -2.60 6.07 2.90
CA TYR A 70 -1.81 5.27 1.98
C TYR A 70 -1.84 3.80 2.41
N ILE A 71 -2.38 2.96 1.55
CA ILE A 71 -2.36 1.49 1.69
C ILE A 71 -1.47 0.89 0.61
N LEU A 72 -0.82 -0.22 0.93
CA LEU A 72 0.12 -0.87 0.04
C LEU A 72 -0.60 -1.77 -0.97
N GLY A 73 -0.12 -1.75 -2.22
CA GLY A 73 -0.39 -2.79 -3.21
C GLY A 73 0.76 -3.79 -3.28
N ASN A 74 0.81 -4.61 -4.32
CA ASN A 74 1.89 -5.57 -4.51
C ASN A 74 3.22 -4.91 -4.94
N HIS A 75 3.18 -3.84 -5.72
CA HIS A 75 4.37 -3.14 -6.19
C HIS A 75 5.18 -2.47 -5.06
N GLU A 76 4.55 -2.08 -3.96
CA GLU A 76 5.28 -1.55 -2.80
C GLU A 76 6.31 -2.55 -2.27
N HIS A 77 6.08 -3.85 -2.46
CA HIS A 77 6.98 -4.91 -2.01
C HIS A 77 8.04 -5.32 -3.04
N TYR A 78 7.95 -4.82 -4.28
CA TYR A 78 8.85 -5.23 -5.38
C TYR A 78 10.31 -4.94 -5.05
N ASN A 79 11.17 -5.90 -5.42
CA ASN A 79 12.60 -5.93 -5.11
C ASN A 79 12.93 -5.80 -3.61
N GLY A 80 11.95 -5.96 -2.76
CA GLY A 80 12.02 -5.86 -1.32
C GLY A 80 11.41 -7.08 -0.64
N ASP A 81 10.90 -6.85 0.56
CA ASP A 81 10.42 -7.89 1.45
C ASP A 81 9.08 -7.46 2.05
N VAL A 82 8.06 -8.29 1.90
CA VAL A 82 6.71 -8.02 2.45
C VAL A 82 6.74 -7.82 3.97
N ALA A 83 7.72 -8.39 4.67
CA ALA A 83 7.87 -8.24 6.11
C ALA A 83 8.25 -6.81 6.52
N TYR A 84 8.89 -6.03 5.63
CA TYR A 84 9.47 -4.74 5.98
C TYR A 84 8.90 -3.53 5.23
N SER A 85 8.26 -3.73 4.08
CA SER A 85 7.83 -2.64 3.20
C SER A 85 6.95 -1.61 3.91
N HIS A 86 5.99 -2.05 4.73
CA HIS A 86 5.13 -1.15 5.49
C HIS A 86 5.94 -0.26 6.45
N ASN A 87 6.87 -0.85 7.20
CA ASN A 87 7.70 -0.12 8.15
C ASN A 87 8.64 0.87 7.45
N ILE A 88 9.17 0.50 6.28
CA ILE A 88 10.00 1.39 5.47
C ILE A 88 9.20 2.64 5.08
N LEU A 89 8.02 2.46 4.52
CA LEU A 89 7.16 3.57 4.11
C LEU A 89 6.74 4.43 5.30
N LYS A 90 6.33 3.80 6.39
CA LYS A 90 5.90 4.50 7.60
C LYS A 90 7.02 5.36 8.18
N ARG A 91 8.24 4.84 8.23
CA ARG A 91 9.42 5.55 8.73
C ARG A 91 9.80 6.73 7.83
N HIS A 92 9.89 6.52 6.53
CA HIS A 92 10.31 7.58 5.60
C HIS A 92 9.26 8.66 5.38
N LEU A 93 7.98 8.32 5.51
CA LEU A 93 6.89 9.29 5.37
C LEU A 93 6.44 9.92 6.70
N ALA A 94 7.06 9.57 7.82
CA ALA A 94 6.72 10.09 9.15
C ALA A 94 6.87 11.62 9.26
N LYS A 95 7.69 12.24 8.43
CA LYS A 95 7.84 13.69 8.35
C LYS A 95 6.60 14.43 7.81
N PHE A 96 5.65 13.72 7.24
CA PHE A 96 4.37 14.24 6.79
C PHE A 96 3.27 13.80 7.78
N PRO A 97 2.90 14.63 8.76
CA PRO A 97 2.00 14.19 9.85
C PRO A 97 0.58 13.89 9.39
N ASN A 98 0.15 14.39 8.24
CA ASN A 98 -1.17 14.13 7.67
C ASN A 98 -1.19 12.95 6.69
N ILE A 99 -0.06 12.28 6.45
CA ILE A 99 0.00 11.03 5.68
C ILE A 99 -0.02 9.85 6.66
N HIS A 100 -1.02 9.00 6.51
CA HIS A 100 -1.21 7.79 7.30
C HIS A 100 -0.94 6.57 6.44
N VAL A 101 0.19 5.89 6.69
CA VAL A 101 0.53 4.63 6.04
C VAL A 101 -0.05 3.50 6.88
N LEU A 102 -1.08 2.85 6.38
CA LEU A 102 -1.89 1.90 7.15
C LEU A 102 -1.87 0.52 6.51
N GLU A 103 -1.59 -0.50 7.33
CA GLU A 103 -1.61 -1.91 6.95
C GLU A 103 -2.31 -2.71 8.05
N LYS A 104 -3.44 -3.32 7.71
CA LYS A 104 -4.29 -4.05 8.67
C LYS A 104 -4.67 -3.20 9.88
N GLU A 105 -4.97 -1.95 9.62
CA GLU A 105 -5.29 -0.95 10.64
C GLU A 105 -6.58 -0.21 10.26
N ALA A 106 -7.19 0.45 11.23
CA ALA A 106 -8.32 1.33 11.01
C ALA A 106 -8.00 2.74 11.48
N LEU A 107 -8.53 3.72 10.75
CA LEU A 107 -8.43 5.14 11.07
C LEU A 107 -9.84 5.73 11.14
N GLU A 108 -10.13 6.43 12.22
CA GLU A 108 -11.37 7.17 12.39
C GLU A 108 -11.14 8.66 12.09
N LEU A 109 -11.91 9.19 11.16
CA LEU A 109 -11.92 10.61 10.82
C LEU A 109 -13.37 11.11 10.89
N GLY A 110 -13.70 11.88 11.93
CA GLY A 110 -15.06 12.30 12.20
C GLY A 110 -15.96 11.09 12.48
N ASP A 111 -17.03 10.93 11.70
CA ASP A 111 -17.97 9.82 11.79
C ASP A 111 -17.69 8.68 10.79
N VAL A 112 -16.54 8.73 10.12
CA VAL A 112 -16.13 7.73 9.12
C VAL A 112 -14.96 6.90 9.65
N THR A 113 -15.09 5.58 9.58
CA THR A 113 -14.01 4.65 9.88
C THR A 113 -13.46 4.05 8.60
N PHE A 114 -12.17 4.26 8.36
CA PHE A 114 -11.44 3.66 7.24
C PHE A 114 -10.77 2.37 7.69
N VAL A 115 -11.17 1.26 7.11
CA VAL A 115 -10.57 -0.06 7.35
C VAL A 115 -9.57 -0.33 6.23
N CYS A 116 -8.30 -0.43 6.58
CA CYS A 116 -7.18 -0.38 5.64
C CYS A 116 -6.39 -1.68 5.64
N ALA A 117 -6.34 -2.33 4.49
CA ALA A 117 -5.52 -3.52 4.25
C ALA A 117 -5.33 -3.72 2.74
N THR A 118 -4.26 -4.41 2.36
CA THR A 118 -4.09 -4.88 0.99
C THR A 118 -5.09 -6.01 0.72
N MET A 119 -5.82 -5.91 -0.38
CA MET A 119 -6.80 -6.91 -0.80
C MET A 119 -6.13 -7.98 -1.66
N TRP A 120 -5.48 -8.94 -1.01
CA TRP A 120 -4.91 -10.10 -1.70
C TRP A 120 -6.00 -11.03 -2.23
N THR A 121 -5.70 -11.71 -3.35
CA THR A 121 -6.62 -12.73 -3.88
C THR A 121 -6.61 -14.00 -3.03
N ASN A 122 -7.75 -14.70 -2.98
CA ASN A 122 -7.83 -16.02 -2.36
C ASN A 122 -7.47 -17.18 -3.33
N MET A 123 -7.03 -16.84 -4.56
CA MET A 123 -6.62 -17.83 -5.57
C MET A 123 -7.68 -18.89 -5.83
N ASN A 124 -8.94 -18.47 -5.98
CA ASN A 124 -10.09 -19.39 -6.19
C ASN A 124 -10.20 -20.41 -5.06
N ASP A 125 -10.26 -19.91 -3.81
CA ASP A 125 -10.28 -20.70 -2.58
C ASP A 125 -9.10 -21.66 -2.45
N GLU A 126 -7.90 -21.18 -2.84
CA GLU A 126 -6.64 -21.92 -2.75
C GLU A 126 -6.60 -23.16 -3.66
N ASP A 127 -7.33 -23.11 -4.78
CA ASP A 127 -7.31 -24.18 -5.76
C ASP A 127 -5.88 -24.47 -6.26
N PRO A 128 -5.39 -25.71 -6.17
CA PRO A 128 -4.00 -26.04 -6.51
C PRO A 128 -3.58 -25.71 -7.93
N ILE A 129 -4.49 -25.84 -8.89
CA ILE A 129 -4.22 -25.52 -10.30
C ILE A 129 -4.08 -24.01 -10.47
N THR A 130 -4.99 -23.25 -9.86
CA THR A 130 -4.93 -21.78 -9.85
C THR A 130 -3.65 -21.28 -9.17
N LEU A 131 -3.28 -21.83 -8.02
CA LEU A 131 -2.06 -21.48 -7.30
C LEU A 131 -0.81 -21.71 -8.16
N HIS A 132 -0.75 -22.85 -8.84
CA HIS A 132 0.38 -23.18 -9.72
C HIS A 132 0.45 -22.22 -10.93
N ALA A 133 -0.66 -22.01 -11.62
CA ALA A 133 -0.72 -21.14 -12.78
C ALA A 133 -0.36 -19.68 -12.44
N VAL A 134 -0.91 -19.13 -11.37
CA VAL A 134 -0.65 -17.75 -10.94
C VAL A 134 0.82 -17.58 -10.53
N LYS A 135 1.39 -18.54 -9.81
CA LYS A 135 2.80 -18.53 -9.42
C LYS A 135 3.73 -18.44 -10.62
N ASP A 136 3.41 -19.12 -11.72
CA ASP A 136 4.24 -19.11 -12.92
C ASP A 136 4.05 -17.84 -13.76
N MET A 137 2.89 -17.22 -13.70
CA MET A 137 2.51 -16.08 -14.56
C MET A 137 2.80 -14.72 -13.92
N MET A 138 2.68 -14.59 -12.59
CA MET A 138 2.87 -13.29 -11.92
C MET A 138 4.32 -13.05 -11.53
N ASN A 139 4.80 -11.85 -11.85
CA ASN A 139 6.15 -11.41 -11.50
C ASN A 139 6.37 -11.22 -10.00
N ASP A 140 5.32 -11.07 -9.22
CA ASP A 140 5.36 -10.92 -7.77
C ASP A 140 6.18 -12.02 -7.11
N PHE A 141 5.97 -13.25 -7.53
CA PHE A 141 6.66 -14.43 -6.96
C PHE A 141 8.16 -14.48 -7.27
N ARG A 142 8.63 -13.65 -8.19
CA ARG A 142 10.05 -13.52 -8.52
C ARG A 142 10.70 -12.30 -7.87
N ASN A 143 9.91 -11.28 -7.61
CA ASN A 143 10.39 -9.95 -7.20
C ASN A 143 10.16 -9.63 -5.72
N VAL A 144 9.40 -10.45 -4.98
CA VAL A 144 9.05 -10.20 -3.59
C VAL A 144 9.60 -11.30 -2.69
N LYS A 145 10.26 -10.89 -1.60
CA LYS A 145 10.71 -11.80 -0.53
C LYS A 145 9.71 -11.78 0.62
N ASN A 146 9.73 -12.83 1.42
CA ASN A 146 8.97 -12.89 2.66
C ASN A 146 9.82 -13.50 3.78
N SER A 147 10.51 -12.66 4.53
CA SER A 147 11.37 -13.08 5.66
C SER A 147 10.59 -13.53 6.88
N ASN A 148 9.27 -13.35 6.91
CA ASN A 148 8.41 -13.93 7.94
C ASN A 148 8.41 -15.47 7.87
N ARG A 149 8.77 -16.02 6.72
CA ARG A 149 9.04 -17.46 6.57
C ARG A 149 10.54 -17.71 6.50
N MET A 150 11.06 -18.39 7.49
CA MET A 150 12.48 -18.70 7.59
C MET A 150 13.00 -19.68 6.52
N ILE A 151 12.16 -20.24 5.68
CA ILE A 151 12.50 -21.37 4.79
C ILE A 151 12.68 -20.97 3.33
N SER A 152 12.17 -19.83 2.90
CA SER A 152 12.28 -19.39 1.49
C SER A 152 12.62 -17.93 1.38
N ARG A 153 13.49 -17.60 0.43
CA ARG A 153 13.85 -16.21 0.14
C ARG A 153 12.80 -15.49 -0.70
N THR A 154 12.01 -16.24 -1.43
CA THR A 154 10.90 -15.73 -2.24
C THR A 154 9.72 -16.67 -2.06
N VAL A 155 8.62 -16.14 -1.63
CA VAL A 155 7.40 -16.90 -1.35
C VAL A 155 6.22 -16.25 -2.05
N PRO A 156 5.21 -17.04 -2.35
CA PRO A 156 3.96 -16.53 -2.89
C PRO A 156 3.34 -15.49 -1.97
N LEU A 157 2.86 -14.38 -2.52
CA LEU A 157 2.17 -13.32 -1.77
C LEU A 157 0.82 -13.77 -1.22
N TYR A 158 0.26 -14.83 -1.76
CA TYR A 158 -0.99 -15.43 -1.26
C TYR A 158 -0.76 -16.36 -0.07
N ASP A 159 0.42 -16.34 0.53
CA ASP A 159 0.68 -17.12 1.74
C ASP A 159 -0.49 -17.03 2.72
N ASP A 160 -0.92 -18.19 3.25
CA ASP A 160 -2.03 -18.26 4.20
C ASP A 160 -1.91 -17.29 5.35
N GLY A 161 -0.69 -17.00 5.81
CA GLY A 161 -0.44 -16.03 6.86
C GLY A 161 -0.86 -14.62 6.48
N ILE A 162 -0.52 -14.16 5.27
CA ILE A 162 -0.88 -12.83 4.77
C ILE A 162 -2.39 -12.76 4.56
N TYR A 163 -2.94 -13.71 3.83
CA TYR A 163 -4.37 -13.76 3.51
C TYR A 163 -5.25 -13.83 4.77
N ASN A 164 -4.91 -14.73 5.69
CA ASN A 164 -5.69 -14.90 6.92
C ASN A 164 -5.62 -13.68 7.83
N VAL A 165 -4.49 -12.99 7.88
CA VAL A 165 -4.36 -11.77 8.68
C VAL A 165 -5.20 -10.65 8.08
N ASP A 166 -5.17 -10.45 6.78
CA ASP A 166 -5.97 -9.42 6.11
C ASP A 166 -7.47 -9.67 6.27
N ARG A 167 -7.92 -10.90 6.06
CA ARG A 167 -9.31 -11.31 6.35
C ARG A 167 -9.71 -11.04 7.80
N LYS A 168 -8.84 -11.34 8.74
CA LYS A 168 -9.10 -11.17 10.15
C LYS A 168 -9.32 -9.70 10.51
N VAL A 169 -8.50 -8.80 9.97
CA VAL A 169 -8.65 -7.35 10.18
C VAL A 169 -9.96 -6.86 9.60
N ILE A 170 -10.24 -7.18 8.34
CA ILE A 170 -11.49 -6.79 7.68
C ILE A 170 -12.69 -7.37 8.43
N GLY A 171 -12.65 -8.65 8.80
CA GLY A 171 -13.71 -9.31 9.54
C GLY A 171 -13.98 -8.69 10.91
N HIS A 172 -12.99 -8.13 11.58
CA HIS A 172 -13.17 -7.46 12.87
C HIS A 172 -13.76 -6.06 12.77
N LYS A 173 -13.58 -5.39 11.64
CA LYS A 173 -13.99 -3.98 11.47
C LYS A 173 -15.34 -3.81 10.76
N VAL A 174 -15.76 -4.80 10.01
CA VAL A 174 -17.04 -4.79 9.28
C VAL A 174 -18.17 -5.43 10.09
N LYS A 175 -17.88 -6.09 11.22
CA LYS A 175 -18.86 -6.53 12.20
C LYS A 175 -19.14 -5.39 13.18
#